data_323bb9dc488159fec4693addb8433a7b
#
_entry.id   323bb9dc488159fec4693addb8433a7b
#
_cell.length_a   1.000
_cell.length_b   1.000
_cell.length_c   1.000
_cell.angle_alpha   90.00
_cell.angle_beta   90.00
_cell.angle_gamma   90.00
#
_symmetry.space_group_name_H-M   'P 1'
#
loop_
_entity.id
_entity.type
_entity.pdbx_description
1 polymer ?
#
loop_
_entity_poly.entity_id
_entity_poly.type
_entity_poly.pdbx_seq_one_letter_code
_entity_poly.pdbx_strand_id
1 'polypeptide(L)'
;MMKLRAVAAIIAGALTGTLGGFEAHAQPAAPVEARNVVLVHGAWADGSSWAEVIPLLQAAGLKVTAVQNPLTSLADSVAATHRALALQDGPTVLVAHSWGGTVLSETGIDPKVTALVYVAARAPDAGEDFVALSGKFPVGPVRAGIQERDGFTKLSEDSFLKYFANGVERKKAEVLYAVQEPTAASLFGGRTTAAAWHSKPSWYAVSKQDQTINPDLE
;
A
#
# COMPACT_ATOMS: atom_id res chain seq x y z
N MET A 1 14.60 9.14 -20.62
CA MET A 1 14.81 8.10 -19.57
C MET A 1 15.14 8.82 -18.26
N MET A 2 14.14 9.02 -17.43
CA MET A 2 14.27 9.72 -16.15
C MET A 2 14.68 8.69 -15.08
N LYS A 3 15.82 8.89 -14.45
CA LYS A 3 16.35 7.99 -13.41
C LYS A 3 15.58 8.19 -12.12
N LEU A 4 15.13 7.12 -11.48
CA LEU A 4 14.29 7.04 -10.27
C LEU A 4 14.82 7.81 -9.03
N ARG A 5 15.82 8.67 -9.16
CA ARG A 5 16.26 9.57 -8.08
C ARG A 5 15.13 10.51 -7.59
N ALA A 6 14.11 10.75 -8.42
CA ALA A 6 13.00 11.65 -8.06
C ALA A 6 11.94 10.97 -7.17
N VAL A 7 11.66 9.67 -7.34
CA VAL A 7 10.63 8.98 -6.51
C VAL A 7 11.14 8.72 -5.09
N ALA A 8 12.43 8.41 -4.94
CA ALA A 8 13.05 8.26 -3.62
C ALA A 8 13.15 9.60 -2.85
N ALA A 9 13.34 10.73 -3.56
CA ALA A 9 13.47 12.03 -2.92
C ALA A 9 12.15 12.60 -2.37
N ILE A 10 11.00 12.22 -2.95
CA ILE A 10 9.68 12.68 -2.46
C ILE A 10 9.31 11.97 -1.15
N ILE A 11 9.85 10.78 -0.89
CA ILE A 11 9.58 10.00 0.32
C ILE A 11 10.65 10.25 1.41
N ALA A 12 11.87 10.65 1.04
CA ALA A 12 13.02 10.80 1.96
C ALA A 12 13.17 12.20 2.59
N GLY A 13 12.29 13.16 2.32
CA GLY A 13 12.41 14.55 2.75
C GLY A 13 12.15 14.87 4.23
N ALA A 14 12.10 13.92 5.15
CA ALA A 14 11.69 14.17 6.53
C ALA A 14 12.52 13.49 7.62
N LEU A 15 13.82 13.21 7.43
CA LEU A 15 14.64 12.65 8.52
C LEU A 15 16.07 13.19 8.53
N THR A 16 16.28 14.31 9.25
CA THR A 16 17.57 14.67 9.85
C THR A 16 17.45 14.59 11.36
N GLY A 17 17.85 13.47 11.92
CA GLY A 17 18.02 13.27 13.36
C GLY A 17 19.15 12.29 13.60
N THR A 18 20.28 12.81 14.10
CA THR A 18 21.50 12.07 14.42
C THR A 18 21.30 11.13 15.59
N LEU A 19 21.52 9.83 15.41
CA LEU A 19 21.96 8.89 16.46
C LEU A 19 22.91 7.87 15.86
N GLY A 20 24.00 7.61 16.59
CA GLY A 20 25.18 6.92 16.14
C GLY A 20 25.06 5.42 15.89
N GLY A 21 25.80 4.95 14.94
CA GLY A 21 26.55 3.71 14.91
C GLY A 21 25.79 2.42 14.67
N PHE A 22 25.40 2.17 13.43
CA PHE A 22 25.66 0.90 12.72
C PHE A 22 25.66 1.25 11.23
N GLU A 23 26.84 1.38 10.64
CA GLU A 23 26.96 1.53 9.19
C GLU A 23 26.68 0.17 8.54
N ALA A 24 25.41 -0.10 8.28
CA ALA A 24 25.04 -1.05 7.24
C ALA A 24 25.39 -0.35 5.90
N HIS A 25 26.48 -0.75 5.26
CA HIS A 25 26.82 -0.36 3.92
C HIS A 25 25.77 -0.96 2.97
N ALA A 26 24.64 -0.27 2.82
CA ALA A 26 23.71 -0.57 1.75
C ALA A 26 24.44 -0.26 0.43
N GLN A 27 24.81 -1.31 -0.30
CA GLN A 27 25.29 -1.16 -1.66
C GLN A 27 24.29 -0.30 -2.45
N PRO A 28 24.73 0.72 -3.22
CA PRO A 28 23.80 1.51 -4.02
C PRO A 28 23.04 0.56 -4.94
N ALA A 29 21.74 0.44 -4.73
CA ALA A 29 20.89 -0.35 -5.61
C ALA A 29 21.05 0.17 -7.05
N ALA A 30 21.16 -0.74 -8.01
CA ALA A 30 21.20 -0.36 -9.43
C ALA A 30 20.02 0.57 -9.75
N PRO A 31 20.20 1.57 -10.65
CA PRO A 31 19.12 2.48 -11.00
C PRO A 31 17.92 1.69 -11.50
N VAL A 32 16.79 1.82 -10.84
CA VAL A 32 15.53 1.21 -11.29
C VAL A 32 14.95 2.08 -12.39
N GLU A 33 14.72 1.49 -13.54
CA GLU A 33 13.98 2.18 -14.60
C GLU A 33 12.49 2.14 -14.26
N ALA A 34 11.85 3.30 -14.32
CA ALA A 34 10.41 3.44 -14.17
C ALA A 34 9.85 4.30 -15.30
N ARG A 35 8.81 3.82 -15.93
CA ARG A 35 7.98 4.55 -16.90
C ARG A 35 6.57 4.71 -16.39
N ASN A 36 6.09 3.66 -15.73
CA ASN A 36 4.75 3.54 -15.21
C ASN A 36 4.76 3.34 -13.70
N VAL A 37 3.70 3.81 -13.05
CA VAL A 37 3.39 3.50 -11.65
C VAL A 37 1.97 2.96 -11.59
N VAL A 38 1.82 1.79 -10.98
CA VAL A 38 0.52 1.21 -10.67
C VAL A 38 0.32 1.30 -9.16
N LEU A 39 -0.79 1.93 -8.74
CA LEU A 39 -1.12 2.22 -7.35
C LEU A 39 -2.25 1.30 -6.89
N VAL A 40 -2.06 0.59 -5.79
CA VAL A 40 -3.02 -0.36 -5.22
C VAL A 40 -3.45 0.12 -3.84
N HIS A 41 -4.73 0.46 -3.68
CA HIS A 41 -5.29 0.89 -2.41
C HIS A 41 -5.54 -0.26 -1.44
N GLY A 42 -5.72 0.05 -0.15
CA GLY A 42 -6.03 -0.91 0.89
C GLY A 42 -7.53 -1.17 1.08
N ALA A 43 -7.87 -1.88 2.16
CA ALA A 43 -9.24 -2.10 2.60
C ALA A 43 -9.95 -0.78 2.91
N TRP A 44 -11.27 -0.75 2.80
CA TRP A 44 -12.13 0.40 3.12
C TRP A 44 -11.78 1.69 2.37
N ALA A 45 -11.13 1.58 1.24
CA ALA A 45 -10.70 2.68 0.39
C ALA A 45 -10.97 2.35 -1.08
N ASP A 46 -10.73 3.30 -1.95
CA ASP A 46 -10.74 3.15 -3.40
C ASP A 46 -9.53 3.86 -4.03
N GLY A 47 -9.47 3.87 -5.35
CA GLY A 47 -8.38 4.52 -6.08
C GLY A 47 -8.23 6.01 -5.82
N SER A 48 -9.27 6.70 -5.32
CA SER A 48 -9.23 8.13 -5.01
C SER A 48 -8.36 8.45 -3.78
N SER A 49 -8.04 7.44 -2.94
CA SER A 49 -7.08 7.61 -1.85
C SER A 49 -5.69 8.05 -2.33
N TRP A 50 -5.38 7.85 -3.61
CA TRP A 50 -4.14 8.27 -4.26
C TRP A 50 -4.23 9.64 -4.95
N ALA A 51 -5.37 10.36 -4.86
CA ALA A 51 -5.62 11.59 -5.61
C ALA A 51 -4.55 12.68 -5.42
N GLU A 52 -3.93 12.77 -4.24
CA GLU A 52 -2.86 13.74 -3.97
C GLU A 52 -1.49 13.27 -4.49
N VAL A 53 -1.28 11.97 -4.59
CA VAL A 53 0.00 11.38 -5.05
C VAL A 53 0.08 11.35 -6.58
N ILE A 54 -1.04 11.08 -7.25
CA ILE A 54 -1.12 10.96 -8.71
C ILE A 54 -0.55 12.20 -9.42
N PRO A 55 -0.95 13.44 -9.10
CA PRO A 55 -0.40 14.63 -9.80
C PRO A 55 1.10 14.80 -9.61
N LEU A 56 1.63 14.43 -8.44
CA LEU A 56 3.06 14.54 -8.16
C LEU A 56 3.87 13.55 -9.02
N LEU A 57 3.38 12.33 -9.16
CA LEU A 57 4.01 11.32 -10.00
C LEU A 57 3.91 11.69 -11.49
N GLN A 58 2.77 12.24 -11.93
CA GLN A 58 2.58 12.74 -13.30
C GLN A 58 3.50 13.92 -13.60
N ALA A 59 3.64 14.86 -12.67
CA ALA A 59 4.57 15.98 -12.78
C ALA A 59 6.04 15.52 -12.88
N ALA A 60 6.35 14.36 -12.28
CA ALA A 60 7.65 13.69 -12.43
C ALA A 60 7.80 12.93 -13.77
N GLY A 61 6.83 13.01 -14.69
CA GLY A 61 6.89 12.40 -16.03
C GLY A 61 6.50 10.93 -16.06
N LEU A 62 5.90 10.39 -14.99
CA LEU A 62 5.48 9.00 -14.89
C LEU A 62 4.02 8.84 -15.38
N LYS A 63 3.73 7.73 -16.05
CA LYS A 63 2.36 7.30 -16.32
C LYS A 63 1.80 6.60 -15.09
N VAL A 64 0.64 7.03 -14.63
CA VAL A 64 0.07 6.55 -13.37
C VAL A 64 -1.27 5.88 -13.61
N THR A 65 -1.46 4.71 -13.03
CA THR A 65 -2.73 3.96 -13.01
C THR A 65 -3.07 3.61 -11.57
N ALA A 66 -4.24 4.03 -11.08
CA ALA A 66 -4.78 3.58 -9.81
C ALA A 66 -5.74 2.41 -10.06
N VAL A 67 -5.44 1.27 -9.44
CA VAL A 67 -6.29 0.08 -9.51
C VAL A 67 -7.55 0.32 -8.67
N GLN A 68 -8.70 -0.06 -9.18
CA GLN A 68 -9.93 -0.17 -8.41
C GLN A 68 -10.02 -1.62 -7.91
N ASN A 69 -9.58 -1.84 -6.67
CA ASN A 69 -9.66 -3.14 -6.02
C ASN A 69 -11.11 -3.47 -5.66
N PRO A 70 -11.65 -4.61 -6.06
CA PRO A 70 -13.02 -4.97 -5.72
C PRO A 70 -13.21 -5.35 -4.25
N LEU A 71 -12.13 -5.63 -3.50
CA LEU A 71 -12.11 -5.98 -2.08
C LEU A 71 -13.03 -7.17 -1.70
N THR A 72 -13.37 -8.01 -2.67
CA THR A 72 -14.22 -9.21 -2.50
C THR A 72 -13.41 -10.45 -2.14
N SER A 73 -12.20 -10.57 -2.71
CA SER A 73 -11.24 -11.62 -2.39
C SER A 73 -9.81 -11.19 -2.76
N LEU A 74 -8.80 -11.90 -2.24
CA LEU A 74 -7.41 -11.70 -2.68
C LEU A 74 -7.28 -12.02 -4.18
N ALA A 75 -7.89 -13.09 -4.65
CA ALA A 75 -7.84 -13.50 -6.06
C ALA A 75 -8.43 -12.43 -7.00
N ASP A 76 -9.55 -11.82 -6.64
CA ASP A 76 -10.18 -10.75 -7.45
C ASP A 76 -9.31 -9.50 -7.50
N SER A 77 -8.69 -9.12 -6.38
CA SER A 77 -7.79 -7.98 -6.29
C SER A 77 -6.48 -8.20 -7.05
N VAL A 78 -5.94 -9.41 -6.99
CA VAL A 78 -4.79 -9.86 -7.80
C VAL A 78 -5.15 -9.77 -9.28
N ALA A 79 -6.31 -10.30 -9.69
CA ALA A 79 -6.78 -10.24 -11.07
C ALA A 79 -6.98 -8.79 -11.56
N ALA A 80 -7.51 -7.90 -10.71
CA ALA A 80 -7.66 -6.47 -11.03
C ALA A 80 -6.28 -5.82 -11.25
N THR A 81 -5.31 -6.13 -10.39
CA THR A 81 -3.94 -5.59 -10.50
C THR A 81 -3.23 -6.12 -11.74
N HIS A 82 -3.36 -7.41 -12.07
CA HIS A 82 -2.81 -7.96 -13.32
C HIS A 82 -3.43 -7.33 -14.57
N ARG A 83 -4.74 -7.02 -14.58
CA ARG A 83 -5.35 -6.28 -15.70
C ARG A 83 -4.72 -4.90 -15.86
N ALA A 84 -4.47 -4.19 -14.76
CA ALA A 84 -3.80 -2.89 -14.81
C ALA A 84 -2.34 -3.02 -15.30
N LEU A 85 -1.59 -4.02 -14.84
CA LEU A 85 -0.22 -4.30 -15.29
C LEU A 85 -0.17 -4.68 -16.77
N ALA A 86 -1.14 -5.45 -17.27
CA ALA A 86 -1.21 -5.85 -18.68
C ALA A 86 -1.26 -4.64 -19.63
N LEU A 87 -1.90 -3.55 -19.21
CA LEU A 87 -2.03 -2.31 -19.99
C LEU A 87 -0.77 -1.42 -19.94
N GLN A 88 0.23 -1.74 -19.12
CA GLN A 88 1.44 -0.92 -19.05
C GLN A 88 2.38 -1.21 -20.23
N ASP A 89 2.96 -0.15 -20.79
CA ASP A 89 3.80 -0.16 -21.99
C ASP A 89 5.32 -0.19 -21.70
N GLY A 90 5.71 -0.51 -20.47
CA GLY A 90 7.13 -0.54 -20.08
C GLY A 90 7.38 -0.83 -18.61
N PRO A 91 8.61 -0.57 -18.13
CA PRO A 91 9.02 -0.81 -16.76
C PRO A 91 8.07 -0.12 -15.78
N THR A 92 7.55 -0.88 -14.83
CA THR A 92 6.49 -0.44 -13.91
C THR A 92 6.93 -0.57 -12.46
N VAL A 93 6.74 0.49 -11.68
CA VAL A 93 6.82 0.42 -10.21
C VAL A 93 5.42 0.12 -9.68
N LEU A 94 5.31 -0.90 -8.86
CA LEU A 94 4.07 -1.25 -8.17
C LEU A 94 4.10 -0.67 -6.76
N VAL A 95 3.08 0.09 -6.39
CA VAL A 95 2.97 0.76 -5.09
C VAL A 95 1.69 0.32 -4.42
N ALA A 96 1.75 -0.02 -3.13
CA ALA A 96 0.57 -0.41 -2.40
C ALA A 96 0.50 0.22 -1.02
N HIS A 97 -0.74 0.49 -0.57
CA HIS A 97 -1.06 0.95 0.77
C HIS A 97 -1.81 -0.13 1.56
N SER A 98 -1.50 -0.25 2.84
CA SER A 98 -2.26 -1.05 3.79
C SER A 98 -2.45 -2.52 3.33
N TRP A 99 -3.67 -3.05 3.32
CA TRP A 99 -3.98 -4.40 2.83
C TRP A 99 -3.54 -4.62 1.36
N GLY A 100 -3.49 -3.57 0.55
CA GLY A 100 -3.00 -3.65 -0.83
C GLY A 100 -1.58 -4.20 -0.95
N GLY A 101 -0.77 -4.14 0.11
CA GLY A 101 0.54 -4.76 0.16
C GLY A 101 0.51 -6.29 0.06
N THR A 102 -0.57 -6.93 0.53
CA THR A 102 -0.81 -8.36 0.29
C THR A 102 -0.95 -8.66 -1.21
N VAL A 103 -1.70 -7.81 -1.92
CA VAL A 103 -1.83 -7.91 -3.38
C VAL A 103 -0.49 -7.66 -4.07
N LEU A 104 0.26 -6.67 -3.60
CA LEU A 104 1.57 -6.32 -4.15
C LEU A 104 2.58 -7.45 -3.97
N SER A 105 2.61 -8.11 -2.79
CA SER A 105 3.49 -9.26 -2.54
C SER A 105 3.20 -10.41 -3.50
N GLU A 106 1.93 -10.63 -3.89
CA GLU A 106 1.52 -11.65 -4.84
C GLU A 106 1.82 -11.26 -6.29
N THR A 107 1.46 -10.02 -6.70
CA THR A 107 1.51 -9.60 -8.11
C THR A 107 2.88 -9.02 -8.53
N GLY A 108 3.71 -8.64 -7.58
CA GLY A 108 5.01 -8.00 -7.84
C GLY A 108 6.03 -8.90 -8.55
N ILE A 109 5.78 -10.21 -8.63
CA ILE A 109 6.59 -11.15 -9.44
C ILE A 109 6.40 -10.96 -10.94
N ASP A 110 5.39 -10.21 -11.38
CA ASP A 110 5.14 -9.93 -12.80
C ASP A 110 6.42 -9.37 -13.46
N PRO A 111 6.80 -9.86 -14.65
CA PRO A 111 8.04 -9.42 -15.33
C PRO A 111 8.06 -7.94 -15.70
N LYS A 112 6.92 -7.28 -15.84
CA LYS A 112 6.84 -5.83 -16.06
C LYS A 112 7.16 -5.02 -14.81
N VAL A 113 7.03 -5.62 -13.62
CA VAL A 113 7.31 -4.95 -12.34
C VAL A 113 8.81 -4.93 -12.11
N THR A 114 9.38 -3.74 -12.00
CA THR A 114 10.82 -3.51 -11.79
C THR A 114 11.15 -3.13 -10.35
N ALA A 115 10.16 -2.68 -9.58
CA ALA A 115 10.35 -2.32 -8.18
C ALA A 115 9.01 -2.26 -7.43
N LEU A 116 9.10 -2.35 -6.10
CA LEU A 116 7.97 -2.37 -5.18
C LEU A 116 8.08 -1.23 -4.16
N VAL A 117 6.95 -0.60 -3.83
CA VAL A 117 6.87 0.37 -2.74
C VAL A 117 5.69 0.03 -1.85
N TYR A 118 5.97 -0.26 -0.59
CA TYR A 118 4.99 -0.49 0.46
C TYR A 118 4.80 0.80 1.25
N VAL A 119 3.57 1.25 1.44
CA VAL A 119 3.23 2.45 2.20
C VAL A 119 2.29 2.06 3.33
N ALA A 120 2.76 2.08 4.57
CA ALA A 120 2.01 1.63 5.74
C ALA A 120 1.23 0.34 5.43
N ALA A 121 1.91 -0.69 4.92
CA ALA A 121 1.28 -1.79 4.21
C ALA A 121 1.67 -3.16 4.77
N ARG A 122 0.84 -4.16 4.54
CA ARG A 122 1.23 -5.55 4.75
C ARG A 122 2.29 -5.94 3.73
N ALA A 123 3.34 -6.62 4.19
CA ALA A 123 4.37 -7.21 3.33
C ALA A 123 4.55 -8.71 3.68
N PRO A 124 3.51 -9.54 3.52
CA PRO A 124 3.54 -10.92 3.97
C PRO A 124 4.58 -11.73 3.19
N ASP A 125 5.12 -12.72 3.88
CA ASP A 125 5.84 -13.82 3.24
C ASP A 125 4.85 -14.81 2.58
N ALA A 126 5.34 -15.65 1.68
CA ALA A 126 4.51 -16.65 1.03
C ALA A 126 3.92 -17.63 2.07
N GLY A 127 2.59 -17.79 2.05
CA GLY A 127 1.87 -18.63 2.99
C GLY A 127 1.73 -18.06 4.41
N GLU A 128 2.26 -16.87 4.69
CA GLU A 128 2.22 -16.29 6.03
C GLU A 128 0.78 -16.00 6.49
N ASP A 129 0.52 -16.32 7.75
CA ASP A 129 -0.71 -15.93 8.44
C ASP A 129 -0.55 -14.53 9.05
N PHE A 130 -0.82 -13.51 8.25
CA PHE A 130 -0.70 -12.13 8.69
C PHE A 130 -1.68 -11.77 9.82
N VAL A 131 -2.83 -12.45 9.92
CA VAL A 131 -3.78 -12.24 11.02
C VAL A 131 -3.17 -12.73 12.33
N ALA A 132 -2.58 -13.93 12.32
CA ALA A 132 -1.89 -14.47 13.50
C ALA A 132 -0.65 -13.62 13.88
N LEU A 133 0.10 -13.13 12.87
CA LEU A 133 1.25 -12.23 13.09
C LEU A 133 0.78 -10.93 13.75
N SER A 134 -0.22 -10.26 13.18
CA SER A 134 -0.73 -8.98 13.70
C SER A 134 -1.34 -9.10 15.11
N GLY A 135 -1.84 -10.29 15.47
CA GLY A 135 -2.34 -10.58 16.80
C GLY A 135 -1.30 -10.51 17.93
N LYS A 136 0.00 -10.47 17.58
CA LYS A 136 1.11 -10.31 18.54
C LYS A 136 1.36 -8.83 18.92
N PHE A 137 0.71 -7.89 18.24
CA PHE A 137 0.89 -6.45 18.42
C PHE A 137 -0.37 -5.81 18.97
N PRO A 138 -0.26 -4.65 19.64
CA PRO A 138 -1.43 -3.90 20.10
C PRO A 138 -2.39 -3.60 18.96
N VAL A 139 -3.67 -3.73 19.24
CA VAL A 139 -4.75 -3.49 18.27
C VAL A 139 -4.95 -1.98 18.09
N GLY A 140 -4.93 -1.51 16.86
CA GLY A 140 -5.22 -0.11 16.53
C GLY A 140 -6.66 0.29 16.89
N PRO A 141 -6.89 1.54 17.33
CA PRO A 141 -8.21 2.00 17.79
C PRO A 141 -9.27 2.02 16.68
N VAL A 142 -8.88 2.04 15.40
CA VAL A 142 -9.79 1.96 14.25
C VAL A 142 -10.68 0.73 14.32
N ARG A 143 -10.19 -0.37 14.91
CA ARG A 143 -10.90 -1.65 14.93
C ARG A 143 -12.23 -1.63 15.66
N ALA A 144 -12.38 -0.75 16.66
CA ALA A 144 -13.64 -0.60 17.39
C ALA A 144 -14.80 -0.06 16.53
N GLY A 145 -14.47 0.58 15.39
CA GLY A 145 -15.46 1.12 14.46
C GLY A 145 -15.78 0.22 13.28
N ILE A 146 -15.25 -1.01 13.23
CA ILE A 146 -15.59 -1.96 12.16
C ILE A 146 -17.04 -2.40 12.32
N GLN A 147 -17.82 -2.21 11.27
CA GLN A 147 -19.21 -2.65 11.16
C GLN A 147 -19.29 -3.73 10.09
N GLU A 148 -19.87 -4.87 10.44
CA GLU A 148 -20.05 -5.99 9.52
C GLU A 148 -21.52 -6.17 9.17
N ARG A 149 -21.80 -6.38 7.91
CA ARG A 149 -23.12 -6.74 7.39
C ARG A 149 -22.98 -7.62 6.17
N ASP A 150 -23.71 -8.73 6.12
CA ASP A 150 -23.77 -9.66 4.99
C ASP A 150 -22.38 -10.14 4.52
N GLY A 151 -21.44 -10.32 5.46
CA GLY A 151 -20.08 -10.77 5.18
C GLY A 151 -19.13 -9.67 4.69
N PHE A 152 -19.58 -8.40 4.64
CA PHE A 152 -18.75 -7.24 4.30
C PHE A 152 -18.60 -6.30 5.49
N THR A 153 -17.45 -5.65 5.55
CA THR A 153 -17.11 -4.69 6.59
C THR A 153 -16.96 -3.28 6.03
N LYS A 154 -17.37 -2.30 6.84
CA LYS A 154 -17.08 -0.87 6.66
C LYS A 154 -16.62 -0.29 8.00
N LEU A 155 -15.94 0.84 7.95
CA LEU A 155 -15.68 1.63 9.14
C LEU A 155 -16.85 2.57 9.41
N SER A 156 -17.22 2.75 10.69
CA SER A 156 -18.12 3.82 11.09
C SER A 156 -17.50 5.18 10.74
N GLU A 157 -18.35 6.19 10.55
CA GLU A 157 -17.89 7.55 10.21
C GLU A 157 -16.92 8.09 11.25
N ASP A 158 -17.26 7.98 12.55
CA ASP A 158 -16.39 8.44 13.63
C ASP A 158 -15.01 7.77 13.59
N SER A 159 -14.97 6.45 13.46
CA SER A 159 -13.71 5.71 13.41
C SER A 159 -12.90 6.01 12.15
N PHE A 160 -13.56 6.15 11.00
CA PHE A 160 -12.90 6.51 9.76
C PHE A 160 -12.23 7.88 9.85
N LEU A 161 -12.98 8.90 10.28
CA LEU A 161 -12.51 10.29 10.34
C LEU A 161 -11.44 10.49 11.42
N LYS A 162 -11.57 9.81 12.55
CA LYS A 162 -10.69 10.01 13.70
C LYS A 162 -9.40 9.20 13.64
N TYR A 163 -9.46 7.97 13.12
CA TYR A 163 -8.36 7.02 13.20
C TYR A 163 -7.83 6.60 11.82
N PHE A 164 -8.70 6.33 10.84
CA PHE A 164 -8.29 5.86 9.53
C PHE A 164 -7.76 7.00 8.65
N ALA A 165 -8.50 8.11 8.59
CA ALA A 165 -8.13 9.31 7.85
C ALA A 165 -7.54 10.40 8.76
N ASN A 166 -6.86 10.01 9.87
CA ASN A 166 -6.27 10.95 10.79
C ASN A 166 -5.23 11.85 10.08
N GLY A 167 -5.28 13.15 10.36
CA GLY A 167 -4.39 14.13 9.71
C GLY A 167 -4.84 14.59 8.31
N VAL A 168 -5.87 13.99 7.72
CA VAL A 168 -6.49 14.47 6.49
C VAL A 168 -7.45 15.62 6.81
N GLU A 169 -7.49 16.65 5.95
CA GLU A 169 -8.42 17.77 6.10
C GLU A 169 -9.87 17.22 6.14
N ARG A 170 -10.69 17.76 7.05
CA ARG A 170 -12.01 17.20 7.42
C ARG A 170 -12.93 16.97 6.23
N LYS A 171 -13.10 17.96 5.35
CA LYS A 171 -14.00 17.84 4.17
C LYS A 171 -13.50 16.77 3.19
N LYS A 172 -12.18 16.66 3.03
CA LYS A 172 -11.58 15.62 2.21
C LYS A 172 -11.76 14.25 2.83
N ALA A 173 -11.58 14.10 4.14
CA ALA A 173 -11.83 12.87 4.87
C ALA A 173 -13.29 12.41 4.77
N GLU A 174 -14.25 13.33 4.79
CA GLU A 174 -15.69 13.05 4.60
C GLU A 174 -15.98 12.52 3.19
N VAL A 175 -15.32 13.06 2.15
CA VAL A 175 -15.39 12.52 0.79
C VAL A 175 -14.81 11.11 0.72
N LEU A 176 -13.63 10.88 1.31
CA LEU A 176 -13.01 9.56 1.35
C LEU A 176 -13.87 8.54 2.12
N TYR A 177 -14.56 8.97 3.17
CA TYR A 177 -15.53 8.14 3.88
C TYR A 177 -16.71 7.74 2.97
N ALA A 178 -17.23 8.69 2.20
CA ALA A 178 -18.38 8.45 1.31
C ALA A 178 -18.07 7.45 0.18
N VAL A 179 -16.83 7.41 -0.30
CA VAL A 179 -16.35 6.47 -1.34
C VAL A 179 -15.73 5.20 -0.77
N GLN A 180 -15.85 4.99 0.54
CA GLN A 180 -15.34 3.80 1.22
C GLN A 180 -15.94 2.53 0.61
N GLU A 181 -15.10 1.70 0.00
CA GLU A 181 -15.53 0.43 -0.60
C GLU A 181 -15.77 -0.63 0.49
N PRO A 182 -16.92 -1.32 0.50
CA PRO A 182 -17.15 -2.44 1.38
C PRO A 182 -16.11 -3.54 1.18
N THR A 183 -15.53 -4.02 2.26
CA THR A 183 -14.47 -5.01 2.24
C THR A 183 -14.98 -6.35 2.76
N ALA A 184 -14.82 -7.43 2.00
CA ALA A 184 -15.20 -8.75 2.46
C ALA A 184 -14.45 -9.10 3.76
N ALA A 185 -15.16 -9.56 4.78
CA ALA A 185 -14.57 -9.90 6.09
C ALA A 185 -13.50 -11.00 5.96
N SER A 186 -13.69 -11.93 5.03
CA SER A 186 -12.76 -13.03 4.71
C SER A 186 -11.45 -12.55 4.07
N LEU A 187 -11.44 -11.33 3.51
CA LEU A 187 -10.28 -10.79 2.78
C LEU A 187 -9.00 -10.78 3.62
N PHE A 188 -9.13 -10.45 4.90
CA PHE A 188 -8.00 -10.29 5.80
C PHE A 188 -7.25 -11.59 6.11
N GLY A 189 -7.89 -12.76 5.94
CA GLY A 189 -7.30 -14.08 6.13
C GLY A 189 -6.64 -14.67 4.87
N GLY A 190 -6.71 -13.97 3.73
CA GLY A 190 -6.07 -14.39 2.49
C GLY A 190 -4.55 -14.49 2.64
N ARG A 191 -3.96 -15.60 2.16
CA ARG A 191 -2.52 -15.85 2.17
C ARG A 191 -1.97 -15.76 0.76
N THR A 192 -0.80 -15.15 0.60
CA THR A 192 -0.10 -15.07 -0.67
C THR A 192 0.62 -16.39 -0.99
N THR A 193 0.81 -16.66 -2.26
CA THR A 193 1.64 -17.78 -2.75
C THR A 193 3.05 -17.31 -3.11
N ALA A 194 3.24 -16.00 -3.21
CA ALA A 194 4.51 -15.35 -3.51
C ALA A 194 4.80 -14.21 -2.52
N ALA A 195 6.08 -13.89 -2.39
CA ALA A 195 6.60 -12.75 -1.65
C ALA A 195 7.59 -11.99 -2.56
N ALA A 196 7.05 -11.17 -3.45
CA ALA A 196 7.82 -10.51 -4.51
C ALA A 196 8.99 -9.66 -3.98
N TRP A 197 8.88 -9.15 -2.76
CA TRP A 197 9.92 -8.35 -2.11
C TRP A 197 11.24 -9.10 -1.87
N HIS A 198 11.24 -10.44 -1.89
CA HIS A 198 12.47 -11.24 -1.85
C HIS A 198 13.29 -11.15 -3.15
N SER A 199 12.64 -10.85 -4.27
CA SER A 199 13.26 -10.91 -5.61
C SER A 199 13.31 -9.57 -6.33
N LYS A 200 12.61 -8.56 -5.83
CA LYS A 200 12.54 -7.23 -6.45
C LYS A 200 13.10 -6.16 -5.52
N PRO A 201 13.77 -5.12 -6.05
CA PRO A 201 14.08 -3.92 -5.29
C PRO A 201 12.81 -3.39 -4.62
N SER A 202 12.86 -3.22 -3.29
CA SER A 202 11.68 -2.88 -2.50
C SER A 202 12.00 -1.76 -1.52
N TRP A 203 11.03 -0.86 -1.31
CA TRP A 203 11.07 0.19 -0.30
C TRP A 203 9.82 0.13 0.55
N TYR A 204 9.98 0.54 1.80
CA TYR A 204 8.89 0.59 2.75
C TYR A 204 8.84 1.98 3.41
N ALA A 205 7.66 2.60 3.42
CA ALA A 205 7.36 3.84 4.12
C ALA A 205 6.50 3.51 5.35
N VAL A 206 7.12 3.55 6.53
CA VAL A 206 6.45 3.30 7.82
C VAL A 206 5.69 4.55 8.27
N SER A 207 4.43 4.39 8.66
CA SER A 207 3.62 5.44 9.26
C SER A 207 3.73 5.40 10.79
N LYS A 208 4.65 6.18 11.37
CA LYS A 208 4.94 6.15 12.82
C LYS A 208 3.77 6.48 13.74
N GLN A 209 2.68 7.04 13.22
CA GLN A 209 1.48 7.38 13.96
C GLN A 209 0.24 6.65 13.42
N ASP A 210 0.45 5.50 12.76
CA ASP A 210 -0.63 4.68 12.24
C ASP A 210 -1.51 4.17 13.40
N GLN A 211 -2.83 4.33 13.23
CA GLN A 211 -3.83 3.92 14.21
C GLN A 211 -4.67 2.73 13.70
N THR A 212 -4.25 2.14 12.59
CA THR A 212 -4.87 1.00 11.93
C THR A 212 -3.96 -0.23 11.98
N ILE A 213 -2.73 -0.11 11.44
CA ILE A 213 -1.66 -1.10 11.56
C ILE A 213 -0.70 -0.60 12.65
N ASN A 214 -0.28 -1.48 13.55
CA ASN A 214 0.70 -1.08 14.55
C ASN A 214 2.05 -0.76 13.85
N PRO A 215 2.68 0.41 14.10
CA PRO A 215 3.94 0.78 13.45
C PRO A 215 5.09 -0.21 13.66
N ASP A 216 5.09 -0.95 14.79
CA ASP A 216 6.10 -1.99 15.05
C ASP A 216 5.86 -3.28 14.23
N LEU A 217 4.68 -3.40 13.61
CA LEU A 217 4.36 -4.48 12.68
C LEU A 217 4.71 -4.10 11.23
N GLU A 218 4.75 -2.80 10.92
CA GLU A 218 5.19 -2.29 9.64
C GLU A 218 6.71 -2.43 9.45
#